data_de9bb4d385240fdfcbb8e90ff7ad2a83
#
_entry.id   de9bb4d385240fdfcbb8e90ff7ad2a83
#
_cell.length_a   1.000
_cell.length_b   1.000
_cell.length_c   1.000
_cell.angle_alpha   90.00
_cell.angle_beta   90.00
_cell.angle_gamma   90.00
#
_symmetry.space_group_name_H-M   'P 1'
#
loop_
_entity.id
_entity.type
_entity.pdbx_description
1 polymer ?
#
loop_
_entity_poly.entity_id
_entity_poly.type
_entity_poly.pdbx_seq_one_letter_code
_entity_poly.pdbx_strand_id
1 'polypeptide(L)'
;MKQTLKIIAISAMATAAAIKAVPALAEPTPAQNVSIVQTGDLDLTTEGGRQALDHRLVVAAREVCGTASDVDLVGQNQARACRAEVLASARSHSEQLAAHSSSIQLAARR
;
A
#
# COMPACT_ATOMS: atom_id res chain seq x y z
N MET A 1 31.75 66.37 16.16
CA MET A 1 30.51 66.31 15.49
C MET A 1 29.90 65.00 15.85
N LYS A 2 29.21 64.91 16.87
CA LYS A 2 27.82 65.11 17.15
C LYS A 2 26.99 64.57 16.03
N GLN A 3 26.81 63.31 15.94
CA GLN A 3 25.66 62.74 15.31
C GLN A 3 25.72 61.26 15.61
N THR A 4 25.08 61.06 16.61
CA THR A 4 23.79 60.40 16.70
C THR A 4 23.92 58.94 16.66
N LEU A 5 24.43 58.49 17.79
CA LEU A 5 24.01 57.22 18.30
C LEU A 5 22.49 57.27 18.49
N LYS A 6 21.79 57.16 17.42
CA LYS A 6 20.38 56.72 17.52
C LYS A 6 20.40 55.24 17.62
N ILE A 7 20.45 54.87 18.80
CA ILE A 7 20.05 53.62 19.37
C ILE A 7 18.74 53.19 18.72
N ILE A 8 18.87 52.38 17.74
CA ILE A 8 17.71 51.58 17.29
C ILE A 8 17.60 50.49 18.32
N ALA A 9 16.74 50.76 19.28
CA ALA A 9 16.23 49.71 20.13
C ALA A 9 15.39 48.79 19.24
N ILE A 10 16.01 47.79 18.72
CA ILE A 10 15.31 46.67 18.08
C ILE A 10 14.64 45.94 19.23
N SER A 11 13.41 46.29 19.44
CA SER A 11 12.52 45.50 20.25
C SER A 11 12.44 44.12 19.64
N ALA A 12 13.18 43.20 20.18
CA ALA A 12 12.98 41.80 19.94
C ALA A 12 11.61 41.41 20.52
N MET A 13 10.55 41.59 19.74
CA MET A 13 9.29 40.94 20.01
C MET A 13 9.50 39.46 19.80
N ALA A 14 9.78 38.79 20.89
CA ALA A 14 9.66 37.37 21.00
C ALA A 14 8.20 37.03 20.86
N THR A 15 7.73 36.84 19.63
CA THR A 15 6.48 36.18 19.38
C THR A 15 6.67 34.71 19.75
N ALA A 16 6.32 34.37 20.97
CA ALA A 16 6.12 33.00 21.36
C ALA A 16 4.94 32.48 20.54
N ALA A 17 5.23 31.92 19.39
CA ALA A 17 4.28 31.12 18.66
C ALA A 17 3.96 29.91 19.54
N ALA A 18 2.88 30.00 20.29
CA ALA A 18 2.31 28.84 20.94
C ALA A 18 1.87 27.87 19.84
N ILE A 19 2.77 26.99 19.47
CA ILE A 19 2.43 25.83 18.65
C ILE A 19 1.50 25.01 19.52
N LYS A 20 0.21 25.23 19.35
CA LYS A 20 -0.79 24.31 19.86
C LYS A 20 -0.54 23.01 19.10
N ALA A 21 0.18 22.10 19.73
CA ALA A 21 0.21 20.71 19.28
C ALA A 21 -1.23 20.22 19.35
N VAL A 22 -1.92 20.26 18.22
CA VAL A 22 -3.15 19.53 18.03
C VAL A 22 -2.75 18.08 18.21
N PRO A 23 -3.26 17.34 19.22
CA PRO A 23 -3.06 15.92 19.24
C PRO A 23 -3.65 15.43 17.93
N ALA A 24 -2.79 14.98 17.03
CA ALA A 24 -3.22 14.20 15.89
C ALA A 24 -3.90 12.98 16.50
N LEU A 25 -5.22 13.00 16.55
CA LEU A 25 -6.00 11.81 16.73
C LEU A 25 -5.64 10.97 15.52
N ALA A 26 -4.64 10.10 15.70
CA ALA A 26 -4.38 9.05 14.75
C ALA A 26 -5.68 8.26 14.70
N GLU A 27 -6.48 8.51 13.67
CA GLU A 27 -7.58 7.62 13.34
C GLU A 27 -6.97 6.23 13.30
N PRO A 28 -7.49 5.26 14.04
CA PRO A 28 -7.00 3.91 13.95
C PRO A 28 -7.14 3.51 12.49
N THR A 29 -6.02 3.50 11.79
CA THR A 29 -5.95 2.94 10.44
C THR A 29 -6.53 1.54 10.59
N PRO A 30 -7.61 1.19 9.90
CA PRO A 30 -8.16 -0.15 9.99
C PRO A 30 -7.01 -1.10 9.73
N ALA A 31 -6.80 -2.05 10.63
CA ALA A 31 -5.73 -3.02 10.51
C ALA A 31 -5.87 -3.68 9.14
N GLN A 32 -5.04 -3.29 8.19
CA GLN A 32 -5.04 -3.89 6.87
C GLN A 32 -4.49 -5.29 7.05
N ASN A 33 -5.34 -6.28 6.88
CA ASN A 33 -4.89 -7.65 6.80
C ASN A 33 -4.05 -7.79 5.53
N VAL A 34 -2.80 -8.13 5.69
CA VAL A 34 -1.85 -8.30 4.58
C VAL A 34 -1.46 -9.76 4.52
N SER A 35 -1.56 -10.38 3.36
CA SER A 35 -1.04 -11.71 3.09
C SER A 35 0.08 -11.62 2.05
N ILE A 36 1.19 -12.30 2.31
CA ILE A 36 2.36 -12.32 1.43
C ILE A 36 2.33 -13.58 0.59
N VAL A 37 2.22 -13.41 -0.72
CA VAL A 37 2.27 -14.51 -1.69
C VAL A 37 3.68 -14.65 -2.24
N GLN A 38 4.32 -15.78 -1.96
CA GLN A 38 5.64 -16.09 -2.49
C GLN A 38 5.54 -16.54 -3.95
N THR A 39 6.41 -16.01 -4.79
CA THR A 39 6.44 -16.27 -6.24
C THR A 39 7.80 -16.78 -6.74
N GLY A 40 8.82 -16.77 -5.89
CA GLY A 40 10.19 -17.09 -6.30
C GLY A 40 10.42 -18.55 -6.73
N ASP A 41 9.50 -19.45 -6.38
CA ASP A 41 9.52 -20.87 -6.77
C ASP A 41 8.68 -21.16 -8.03
N LEU A 42 8.02 -20.14 -8.58
CA LEU A 42 7.13 -20.29 -9.74
C LEU A 42 7.78 -19.74 -11.01
N ASP A 43 7.71 -20.54 -12.06
CA ASP A 43 8.05 -20.05 -13.39
C ASP A 43 6.82 -19.43 -14.06
N LEU A 44 6.73 -18.11 -13.98
CA LEU A 44 5.60 -17.33 -14.51
C LEU A 44 5.57 -17.27 -16.04
N THR A 45 6.59 -17.79 -16.72
CA THR A 45 6.60 -17.92 -18.18
C THR A 45 5.77 -19.11 -18.63
N THR A 46 5.56 -20.09 -17.76
CA THR A 46 4.79 -21.29 -18.03
C THR A 46 3.32 -21.14 -17.62
N GLU A 47 2.45 -21.87 -18.30
CA GLU A 47 1.02 -21.94 -17.95
C GLU A 47 0.82 -22.49 -16.53
N GLY A 48 1.55 -23.55 -16.17
CA GLY A 48 1.48 -24.16 -14.85
C GLY A 48 1.90 -23.21 -13.73
N GLY A 49 2.95 -22.42 -13.95
CA GLY A 49 3.40 -21.41 -12.98
C GLY A 49 2.37 -20.31 -12.77
N ARG A 50 1.74 -19.85 -13.84
CA ARG A 50 0.65 -18.84 -13.74
C ARG A 50 -0.58 -19.36 -13.03
N GLN A 51 -0.99 -20.60 -13.30
CA GLN A 51 -2.11 -21.23 -12.60
C GLN A 51 -1.83 -21.43 -11.11
N ALA A 52 -0.61 -21.84 -10.76
CA ALA A 52 -0.19 -21.98 -9.37
C ALA A 52 -0.20 -20.62 -8.65
N LEU A 53 0.24 -19.57 -9.31
CA LEU A 53 0.17 -18.21 -8.76
C LEU A 53 -1.29 -17.77 -8.55
N ASP A 54 -2.17 -17.96 -9.54
CA ASP A 54 -3.59 -17.56 -9.41
C ASP A 54 -4.25 -18.29 -8.23
N HIS A 55 -3.97 -19.56 -8.05
CA HIS A 55 -4.47 -20.32 -6.91
C HIS A 55 -3.99 -19.73 -5.57
N ARG A 56 -2.70 -19.38 -5.45
CA ARG A 56 -2.15 -18.75 -4.24
C ARG A 56 -2.78 -17.39 -3.98
N LEU A 57 -3.02 -16.58 -5.03
CA LEU A 57 -3.69 -15.30 -4.91
C LEU A 57 -5.13 -15.43 -4.42
N VAL A 58 -5.88 -16.44 -4.89
CA VAL A 58 -7.24 -16.70 -4.42
C VAL A 58 -7.25 -17.08 -2.94
N VAL A 59 -6.32 -17.90 -2.49
CA VAL A 59 -6.19 -18.27 -1.06
C VAL A 59 -5.86 -17.04 -0.22
N ALA A 60 -4.86 -16.26 -0.61
CA ALA A 60 -4.45 -15.05 0.09
C ALA A 60 -5.58 -14.00 0.15
N ALA A 61 -6.35 -13.84 -0.92
CA ALA A 61 -7.50 -12.93 -0.94
C ALA A 61 -8.60 -13.35 0.06
N ARG A 62 -8.80 -14.65 0.28
CA ARG A 62 -9.73 -15.14 1.30
C ARG A 62 -9.22 -14.84 2.70
N GLU A 63 -7.93 -14.96 2.94
CA GLU A 63 -7.31 -14.64 4.23
C GLU A 63 -7.43 -13.14 4.54
N VAL A 64 -7.14 -12.28 3.57
CA VAL A 64 -7.20 -10.82 3.72
C VAL A 64 -8.63 -10.32 3.93
N CYS A 65 -9.58 -10.81 3.12
CA CYS A 65 -10.97 -10.35 3.14
C CYS A 65 -11.84 -11.08 4.16
N GLY A 66 -11.33 -12.15 4.76
CA GLY A 66 -12.06 -12.95 5.73
C GLY A 66 -13.22 -13.74 5.13
N THR A 67 -13.95 -14.39 6.03
CA THR A 67 -15.17 -15.14 5.72
C THR A 67 -16.28 -14.64 6.63
N ALA A 68 -17.43 -14.31 6.05
CA ALA A 68 -18.62 -13.98 6.81
C ALA A 68 -19.41 -15.24 7.16
N SER A 69 -20.20 -15.15 8.23
CA SER A 69 -21.13 -16.22 8.61
C SER A 69 -22.19 -16.47 7.54
N ASP A 70 -22.69 -17.69 7.45
CA ASP A 70 -23.69 -18.09 6.47
C ASP A 70 -25.02 -17.33 6.62
N VAL A 71 -25.29 -16.80 7.81
CA VAL A 71 -26.48 -15.99 8.10
C VAL A 71 -26.27 -14.50 7.88
N ASP A 72 -25.03 -14.04 7.66
CA ASP A 72 -24.70 -12.64 7.42
C ASP A 72 -24.57 -12.35 5.93
N LEU A 73 -25.66 -12.08 5.26
CA LEU A 73 -25.70 -11.78 3.83
C LEU A 73 -24.94 -10.49 3.47
N VAL A 74 -24.94 -9.51 4.35
CA VAL A 74 -24.24 -8.24 4.12
C VAL A 74 -22.74 -8.48 4.18
N GLY A 75 -22.25 -9.17 5.21
CA GLY A 75 -20.84 -9.52 5.35
C GLY A 75 -20.35 -10.41 4.20
N GLN A 76 -21.17 -11.36 3.72
CA GLN A 76 -20.83 -12.18 2.55
C GLN A 76 -20.65 -11.35 1.28
N ASN A 77 -21.53 -10.36 1.05
CA ASN A 77 -21.41 -9.47 -0.09
C ASN A 77 -20.16 -8.59 0.01
N GLN A 78 -19.86 -8.06 1.20
CA GLN A 78 -18.65 -7.31 1.43
C GLN A 78 -17.39 -8.16 1.23
N ALA A 79 -17.35 -9.38 1.73
CA ALA A 79 -16.23 -10.29 1.52
C ALA A 79 -16.01 -10.65 0.04
N ARG A 80 -17.10 -10.82 -0.73
CA ARG A 80 -17.00 -11.04 -2.19
C ARG A 80 -16.45 -9.82 -2.91
N ALA A 81 -16.95 -8.63 -2.60
CA ALA A 81 -16.48 -7.39 -3.20
C ALA A 81 -14.99 -7.17 -2.90
N CYS A 82 -14.58 -7.33 -1.63
CA CYS A 82 -13.19 -7.27 -1.22
C CYS A 82 -12.30 -8.24 -2.01
N ARG A 83 -12.69 -9.50 -2.12
CA ARG A 83 -11.92 -10.51 -2.88
C ARG A 83 -11.78 -10.15 -4.35
N ALA A 84 -12.85 -9.66 -4.97
CA ALA A 84 -12.80 -9.24 -6.37
C ALA A 84 -11.81 -8.10 -6.59
N GLU A 85 -11.82 -7.10 -5.72
CA GLU A 85 -10.92 -5.95 -5.78
C GLU A 85 -9.45 -6.34 -5.54
N VAL A 86 -9.19 -7.11 -4.48
CA VAL A 86 -7.85 -7.59 -4.14
C VAL A 86 -7.27 -8.46 -5.26
N LEU A 87 -8.06 -9.37 -5.84
CA LEU A 87 -7.63 -10.22 -6.94
C LEU A 87 -7.36 -9.42 -8.22
N ALA A 88 -8.19 -8.45 -8.55
CA ALA A 88 -7.97 -7.59 -9.73
C ALA A 88 -6.65 -6.82 -9.60
N SER A 89 -6.39 -6.22 -8.44
CA SER A 89 -5.15 -5.51 -8.15
C SER A 89 -3.92 -6.45 -8.19
N ALA A 90 -4.01 -7.61 -7.57
CA ALA A 90 -2.91 -8.58 -7.53
C ALA A 90 -2.59 -9.16 -8.92
N ARG A 91 -3.59 -9.45 -9.75
CA ARG A 91 -3.39 -9.93 -11.12
C ARG A 91 -2.74 -8.89 -12.00
N SER A 92 -3.20 -7.66 -11.96
CA SER A 92 -2.58 -6.53 -12.67
C SER A 92 -1.10 -6.39 -12.31
N HIS A 93 -0.76 -6.52 -11.03
CA HIS A 93 0.62 -6.47 -10.56
C HIS A 93 1.45 -7.68 -11.06
N SER A 94 0.88 -8.88 -11.04
CA SER A 94 1.56 -10.09 -11.53
C SER A 94 1.82 -10.07 -13.03
N GLU A 95 0.92 -9.50 -13.81
CA GLU A 95 1.11 -9.30 -15.26
C GLU A 95 2.26 -8.33 -15.55
N GLN A 96 2.37 -7.26 -14.78
CA GLN A 96 3.50 -6.32 -14.90
C GLN A 96 4.84 -7.00 -14.57
N LEU A 97 4.89 -7.81 -13.53
CA LEU A 97 6.09 -8.58 -13.18
C LEU A 97 6.47 -9.60 -14.28
N ALA A 98 5.49 -10.31 -14.82
CA ALA A 98 5.70 -11.27 -15.91
C ALA A 98 6.23 -10.57 -17.18
N ALA A 99 5.67 -9.41 -17.52
CA ALA A 99 6.14 -8.61 -18.66
C ALA A 99 7.59 -8.13 -18.47
N HIS A 100 7.97 -7.73 -17.25
CA HIS A 100 9.34 -7.33 -16.93
C HIS A 100 10.32 -8.51 -17.07
N SER A 101 9.95 -9.69 -16.56
CA SER A 101 10.76 -10.90 -16.68
C SER A 101 10.98 -11.31 -18.13
N SER A 102 9.95 -11.20 -18.96
CA SER A 102 10.05 -11.49 -20.40
C SER A 102 10.98 -10.53 -21.12
N SER A 103 10.99 -9.26 -20.77
CA SER A 103 11.88 -8.26 -21.39
C SER A 103 13.35 -8.50 -21.03
N ILE A 104 13.63 -8.88 -19.79
CA ILE A 104 14.98 -9.21 -19.32
C ILE A 104 15.52 -10.47 -20.04
N GLN A 105 14.70 -11.49 -20.22
CA GLN A 105 15.10 -12.70 -20.93
C GLN A 105 15.44 -12.45 -22.42
N LEU A 106 14.72 -11.57 -23.07
CA LEU A 106 15.02 -11.17 -24.45
C LEU A 106 16.35 -10.39 -24.56
N ALA A 107 16.67 -9.57 -23.60
CA ALA A 107 17.95 -8.85 -23.55
C ALA A 107 19.14 -9.79 -23.31
N ALA A 108 18.98 -10.84 -22.52
CA ALA A 108 20.02 -11.81 -22.22
C ALA A 108 20.34 -12.77 -23.41
N ARG A 109 19.46 -12.89 -24.40
CA ARG A 109 19.66 -13.72 -25.59
C ARG A 109 20.40 -13.04 -26.74
N ARG A 110 20.75 -11.79 -26.59
CA ARG A 110 21.57 -11.02 -27.56
C ARG A 110 23.03 -11.08 -27.20
#